data_6300cf40c45b46932e8e89ec0866d707
#
_entry.id   6300cf40c45b46932e8e89ec0866d707
#
_cell.length_a   1.000
_cell.length_b   1.000
_cell.length_c   1.000
_cell.angle_alpha   90.00
_cell.angle_beta   90.00
_cell.angle_gamma   90.00
#
_symmetry.space_group_name_H-M   'P 1'
#
loop_
_entity.id
_entity.type
_entity.pdbx_description
1 polymer ?
#
loop_
_entity_poly.entity_id
_entity_poly.type
_entity_poly.pdbx_seq_one_letter_code
_entity_poly.pdbx_strand_id
1 'polypeptide(L)'
;MSLPATEAGAGGTGAPVAGGRPAGILIYGMYDISNATSAPKVRIAMMTEALSKQIHTERIVGGRMGRAAASIRWLASGGPRRVGAVYVESATTSAMPADLAFLAVMRLLRRPVGVYFRDAYQLFRSLYPRRRRRQILSDLLWRLTLPLLKAVASRRFAASVGLARALRLPDAVALGPGSDPTLPDLGPGTQPLVAYVGGNEWADGLDLLLGAMAIVHEKCPDARLLLIGPALAAAKREALPVYAESCQSGRGGLAELLRQARVCVIPRPITAYSDLAVPVKLVDYLSLGKPVVATAAAETEAILTASGAGIATPDTAAGLAEGLLHILQDEDLARRMAANARAYACSPEATWDARARTVLATLGLDGSGAGPMPAADG
;
A
#
# COMPACT_ATOMS: atom_id res chain seq x y z
N MET A 1 4.34 16.47 20.39
CA MET A 1 3.11 16.22 21.18
C MET A 1 2.88 14.71 21.22
N SER A 2 3.11 14.12 22.38
CA SER A 2 2.96 12.68 22.62
C SER A 2 1.47 12.36 22.70
N LEU A 3 1.03 11.38 21.90
CA LEU A 3 -0.33 10.83 22.04
C LEU A 3 -0.41 9.98 23.31
N PRO A 4 -1.45 10.10 24.11
CA PRO A 4 -1.62 9.29 25.30
C PRO A 4 -1.90 7.84 24.94
N ALA A 5 -1.41 6.93 25.78
CA ALA A 5 -1.74 5.52 25.76
C ALA A 5 -3.24 5.37 26.01
N THR A 6 -3.99 4.93 25.01
CA THR A 6 -5.42 4.69 25.11
C THR A 6 -5.67 3.42 25.91
N GLU A 7 -6.37 3.58 27.02
CA GLU A 7 -6.95 2.55 27.86
C GLU A 7 -7.86 1.60 27.06
N ALA A 8 -7.88 0.35 27.49
CA ALA A 8 -8.73 -0.70 26.99
C ALA A 8 -10.21 -0.31 27.15
N GLY A 9 -10.86 0.06 26.07
CA GLY A 9 -12.31 0.20 26.01
C GLY A 9 -12.96 -1.17 26.14
N ALA A 10 -13.59 -1.42 27.28
CA ALA A 10 -14.52 -2.53 27.49
C ALA A 10 -15.77 -2.27 26.65
N GLY A 11 -16.01 -3.09 25.63
CA GLY A 11 -17.19 -3.00 24.80
C GLY A 11 -17.54 -4.35 24.15
N GLY A 12 -18.62 -4.99 24.62
CA GLY A 12 -19.33 -6.05 23.92
C GLY A 12 -18.85 -7.47 24.16
N THR A 13 -19.36 -8.10 25.22
CA THR A 13 -19.36 -9.57 25.40
C THR A 13 -20.30 -10.20 24.38
N GLY A 14 -19.82 -10.49 23.19
CA GLY A 14 -20.51 -11.37 22.26
C GLY A 14 -20.44 -12.83 22.80
N ALA A 15 -21.57 -13.40 23.12
CA ALA A 15 -21.68 -14.80 23.55
C ALA A 15 -21.12 -15.75 22.49
N PRO A 16 -20.44 -16.84 22.87
CA PRO A 16 -19.91 -17.81 21.92
C PRO A 16 -21.06 -18.55 21.23
N VAL A 17 -21.11 -18.49 19.91
CA VAL A 17 -21.95 -19.36 19.10
C VAL A 17 -21.45 -20.80 19.27
N ALA A 18 -22.31 -21.69 19.74
CA ALA A 18 -21.98 -23.07 20.07
C ALA A 18 -21.33 -23.76 18.86
N GLY A 19 -20.10 -24.27 19.02
CA GLY A 19 -19.36 -25.06 18.01
C GLY A 19 -18.57 -24.29 16.97
N GLY A 20 -18.60 -22.95 16.96
CA GLY A 20 -17.89 -22.10 16.00
C GLY A 20 -16.45 -21.76 16.40
N ARG A 21 -15.64 -21.39 15.39
CA ARG A 21 -14.31 -20.78 15.61
C ARG A 21 -14.48 -19.48 16.40
N PRO A 22 -13.48 -19.10 17.26
CA PRO A 22 -13.52 -17.80 17.94
C PRO A 22 -13.69 -16.66 16.94
N ALA A 23 -14.57 -15.73 17.28
CA ALA A 23 -14.83 -14.55 16.46
C ALA A 23 -13.73 -13.49 16.68
N GLY A 24 -12.55 -13.68 16.10
CA GLY A 24 -11.45 -12.73 16.19
C GLY A 24 -10.38 -13.01 15.15
N ILE A 25 -9.57 -12.00 14.85
CA ILE A 25 -8.42 -12.11 13.93
C ILE A 25 -7.16 -11.57 14.59
N LEU A 26 -6.04 -12.26 14.40
CA LEU A 26 -4.72 -11.74 14.74
C LEU A 26 -4.06 -11.13 13.52
N ILE A 27 -3.67 -9.88 13.59
CA ILE A 27 -2.80 -9.23 12.60
C ILE A 27 -1.35 -9.44 13.03
N TYR A 28 -0.59 -10.12 12.17
CA TYR A 28 0.83 -10.37 12.37
C TYR A 28 1.65 -9.55 11.37
N GLY A 29 2.09 -8.37 11.79
CA GLY A 29 2.81 -7.42 10.92
C GLY A 29 4.31 -7.48 11.12
N MET A 30 5.05 -7.79 10.04
CA MET A 30 6.51 -7.92 10.08
C MET A 30 7.25 -6.58 9.99
N TYR A 31 6.61 -5.49 10.43
CA TYR A 31 7.18 -4.14 10.50
C TYR A 31 6.84 -3.46 11.81
N ASP A 32 7.69 -2.55 12.24
CA ASP A 32 7.38 -1.61 13.30
C ASP A 32 6.52 -0.47 12.74
N ILE A 33 5.32 -0.30 13.27
CA ILE A 33 4.34 0.71 12.83
C ILE A 33 4.28 1.93 13.73
N SER A 34 5.14 2.04 14.74
CA SER A 34 5.19 3.21 15.64
C SER A 34 5.37 4.54 14.90
N ASN A 35 5.95 4.47 13.69
CA ASN A 35 6.10 5.59 12.78
C ASN A 35 5.69 5.14 11.37
N ALA A 36 4.41 5.35 10.99
CA ALA A 36 3.83 4.89 9.73
C ALA A 36 4.13 5.84 8.56
N THR A 37 5.41 6.07 8.26
CA THR A 37 5.86 6.95 7.18
C THR A 37 6.14 6.23 5.85
N SER A 38 6.23 4.91 5.84
CA SER A 38 6.47 4.13 4.62
C SER A 38 5.24 3.34 4.20
N ALA A 39 5.09 3.07 2.91
CA ALA A 39 3.95 2.34 2.34
C ALA A 39 3.62 1.01 3.06
N PRO A 40 4.61 0.16 3.45
CA PRO A 40 4.33 -1.03 4.25
C PRO A 40 3.64 -0.74 5.59
N LYS A 41 4.13 0.25 6.30
CA LYS A 41 3.62 0.61 7.63
C LYS A 41 2.22 1.24 7.54
N VAL A 42 2.00 2.09 6.54
CA VAL A 42 0.68 2.69 6.24
C VAL A 42 -0.32 1.57 5.98
N ARG A 43 0.01 0.60 5.10
CA ARG A 43 -0.88 -0.50 4.81
C ARG A 43 -1.27 -1.32 6.04
N ILE A 44 -0.29 -1.69 6.88
CA ILE A 44 -0.56 -2.44 8.13
C ILE A 44 -1.50 -1.64 9.04
N ALA A 45 -1.26 -0.35 9.20
CA ALA A 45 -2.10 0.52 10.03
C ALA A 45 -3.55 0.57 9.50
N MET A 46 -3.73 0.83 8.20
CA MET A 46 -5.05 0.92 7.56
C MET A 46 -5.80 -0.41 7.59
N MET A 47 -5.12 -1.53 7.30
CA MET A 47 -5.73 -2.86 7.41
C MET A 47 -6.10 -3.20 8.85
N THR A 48 -5.29 -2.81 9.83
CA THR A 48 -5.60 -3.00 11.25
C THR A 48 -6.86 -2.23 11.63
N GLU A 49 -6.95 -0.98 11.22
CA GLU A 49 -8.12 -0.14 11.47
C GLU A 49 -9.38 -0.74 10.81
N ALA A 50 -9.30 -1.07 9.52
CA ALA A 50 -10.43 -1.60 8.77
C ALA A 50 -10.93 -2.95 9.32
N LEU A 51 -10.02 -3.84 9.74
CA LEU A 51 -10.39 -5.10 10.39
C LEU A 51 -11.00 -4.87 11.78
N SER A 52 -10.46 -3.93 12.56
CA SER A 52 -10.96 -3.62 13.91
C SER A 52 -12.39 -3.06 13.91
N LYS A 53 -12.83 -2.45 12.81
CA LYS A 53 -14.21 -1.99 12.62
C LYS A 53 -15.21 -3.15 12.41
N GLN A 54 -14.71 -4.31 11.98
CA GLN A 54 -15.56 -5.42 11.53
C GLN A 54 -15.52 -6.65 12.46
N ILE A 55 -14.41 -6.86 13.18
CA ILE A 55 -14.21 -8.02 14.03
C ILE A 55 -13.26 -7.71 15.18
N HIS A 56 -13.36 -8.47 16.28
CA HIS A 56 -12.34 -8.41 17.34
C HIS A 56 -10.95 -8.66 16.76
N THR A 57 -10.05 -7.68 16.92
CA THR A 57 -8.75 -7.69 16.28
C THR A 57 -7.64 -7.55 17.32
N GLU A 58 -6.77 -8.55 17.39
CA GLU A 58 -5.52 -8.50 18.13
C GLU A 58 -4.35 -8.25 17.16
N ARG A 59 -3.23 -7.74 17.66
CA ARG A 59 -2.08 -7.45 16.83
C ARG A 59 -0.76 -7.82 17.47
N ILE A 60 0.12 -8.42 16.68
CA ILE A 60 1.54 -8.60 16.97
C ILE A 60 2.31 -7.92 15.84
N VAL A 61 2.89 -6.77 16.13
CA VAL A 61 3.65 -5.97 15.15
C VAL A 61 4.96 -5.53 15.77
N GLY A 62 5.95 -5.23 14.95
CA GLY A 62 7.21 -4.70 15.48
C GLY A 62 8.47 -5.26 14.82
N GLY A 63 9.61 -4.83 15.34
CA GLY A 63 10.92 -5.35 14.95
C GLY A 63 11.09 -6.82 15.32
N ARG A 64 12.10 -7.46 14.73
CA ARG A 64 12.31 -8.92 14.78
C ARG A 64 12.26 -9.53 16.20
N MET A 65 13.06 -8.99 17.13
CA MET A 65 13.14 -9.53 18.50
C MET A 65 11.90 -9.21 19.33
N GLY A 66 11.39 -7.96 19.22
CA GLY A 66 10.18 -7.56 19.93
C GLY A 66 8.96 -8.38 19.52
N ARG A 67 8.85 -8.69 18.22
CA ARG A 67 7.77 -9.52 17.69
C ARG A 67 7.87 -10.97 18.18
N ALA A 68 9.08 -11.57 18.22
CA ALA A 68 9.28 -12.91 18.76
C ALA A 68 8.86 -13.00 20.22
N ALA A 69 9.29 -12.05 21.06
CA ALA A 69 8.90 -11.99 22.47
C ALA A 69 7.39 -11.76 22.65
N ALA A 70 6.79 -10.90 21.83
CA ALA A 70 5.34 -10.67 21.84
C ALA A 70 4.56 -11.92 21.45
N SER A 71 5.04 -12.70 20.47
CA SER A 71 4.43 -13.97 20.05
C SER A 71 4.41 -14.99 21.19
N ILE A 72 5.52 -15.14 21.90
CA ILE A 72 5.62 -16.06 23.05
C ILE A 72 4.64 -15.63 24.14
N ARG A 73 4.66 -14.36 24.55
CA ARG A 73 3.73 -13.85 25.58
C ARG A 73 2.26 -14.03 25.18
N TRP A 74 1.95 -13.76 23.91
CA TRP A 74 0.60 -13.90 23.39
C TRP A 74 0.13 -15.37 23.41
N LEU A 75 0.99 -16.32 23.03
CA LEU A 75 0.69 -17.75 23.14
C LEU A 75 0.45 -18.18 24.60
N ALA A 76 1.32 -17.75 25.51
CA ALA A 76 1.22 -18.05 26.93
C ALA A 76 -0.05 -17.46 27.59
N SER A 77 -0.53 -16.31 27.09
CA SER A 77 -1.77 -15.67 27.57
C SER A 77 -3.06 -16.28 27.01
N GLY A 78 -2.98 -17.42 26.33
CA GLY A 78 -4.16 -18.06 25.74
C GLY A 78 -4.68 -17.40 24.46
N GLY A 79 -3.86 -16.57 23.82
CA GLY A 79 -4.19 -15.86 22.56
C GLY A 79 -4.87 -16.70 21.48
N PRO A 80 -4.42 -17.94 21.21
CA PRO A 80 -5.07 -18.78 20.18
C PRO A 80 -6.54 -19.11 20.43
N ARG A 81 -7.03 -18.99 21.67
CA ARG A 81 -8.44 -19.22 22.00
C ARG A 81 -9.32 -18.00 21.67
N ARG A 82 -8.73 -16.81 21.51
CA ARG A 82 -9.45 -15.56 21.26
C ARG A 82 -9.62 -15.24 19.78
N VAL A 83 -8.82 -15.87 18.89
CA VAL A 83 -8.84 -15.58 17.46
C VAL A 83 -9.15 -16.83 16.63
N GLY A 84 -9.91 -16.65 15.55
CA GLY A 84 -10.27 -17.68 14.60
C GLY A 84 -9.26 -17.87 13.48
N ALA A 85 -8.48 -16.84 13.16
CA ALA A 85 -7.47 -16.85 12.10
C ALA A 85 -6.34 -15.85 12.35
N VAL A 86 -5.28 -15.97 11.54
CA VAL A 86 -4.14 -15.04 11.52
C VAL A 86 -4.03 -14.42 10.12
N TYR A 87 -3.97 -13.11 10.04
CA TYR A 87 -3.62 -12.36 8.84
C TYR A 87 -2.20 -11.80 8.96
N VAL A 88 -1.33 -12.18 8.03
CA VAL A 88 0.10 -11.86 8.05
C VAL A 88 0.42 -10.83 6.99
N GLU A 89 0.95 -9.70 7.40
CA GLU A 89 1.58 -8.72 6.51
C GLU A 89 3.08 -9.01 6.43
N SER A 90 3.51 -9.70 5.38
CA SER A 90 4.89 -10.17 5.26
C SER A 90 5.90 -9.05 5.09
N ALA A 91 7.14 -9.30 5.53
CA ALA A 91 8.25 -8.39 5.25
C ALA A 91 8.65 -8.44 3.78
N THR A 92 9.13 -7.32 3.25
CA THR A 92 9.84 -7.26 1.95
C THR A 92 11.14 -8.10 1.98
N THR A 93 11.71 -8.29 3.18
CA THR A 93 12.88 -9.12 3.43
C THR A 93 12.46 -10.53 3.89
N SER A 94 13.40 -11.32 4.41
CA SER A 94 13.12 -12.67 4.92
C SER A 94 12.25 -12.67 6.19
N ALA A 95 11.36 -13.66 6.31
CA ALA A 95 10.77 -14.02 7.59
C ALA A 95 11.84 -14.60 8.52
N MET A 96 11.70 -14.35 9.82
CA MET A 96 12.59 -14.96 10.82
C MET A 96 12.16 -16.40 11.15
N PRO A 97 13.06 -17.26 11.59
CA PRO A 97 12.68 -18.59 12.08
C PRO A 97 11.59 -18.55 13.16
N ALA A 98 11.65 -17.57 14.06
CA ALA A 98 10.63 -17.39 15.09
C ALA A 98 9.25 -17.04 14.51
N ASP A 99 9.19 -16.26 13.41
CA ASP A 99 7.94 -15.98 12.70
C ASP A 99 7.35 -17.26 12.12
N LEU A 100 8.18 -18.04 11.43
CA LEU A 100 7.76 -19.30 10.81
C LEU A 100 7.31 -20.32 11.86
N ALA A 101 8.03 -20.43 12.98
CA ALA A 101 7.65 -21.30 14.10
C ALA A 101 6.30 -20.89 14.71
N PHE A 102 6.10 -19.59 14.95
CA PHE A 102 4.83 -19.07 15.45
C PHE A 102 3.66 -19.39 14.49
N LEU A 103 3.83 -19.13 13.19
CA LEU A 103 2.81 -19.42 12.20
C LEU A 103 2.53 -20.92 12.04
N ALA A 104 3.56 -21.77 12.15
CA ALA A 104 3.42 -23.22 12.19
C ALA A 104 2.60 -23.69 13.39
N VAL A 105 2.87 -23.14 14.58
CA VAL A 105 2.06 -23.41 15.79
C VAL A 105 0.60 -23.03 15.56
N MET A 106 0.32 -21.87 14.98
CA MET A 106 -1.07 -21.47 14.66
C MET A 106 -1.74 -22.45 13.71
N ARG A 107 -1.02 -22.96 12.71
CA ARG A 107 -1.52 -24.01 11.81
C ARG A 107 -1.81 -25.32 12.53
N LEU A 108 -0.93 -25.77 13.44
CA LEU A 108 -1.13 -26.96 14.27
C LEU A 108 -2.36 -26.81 15.18
N LEU A 109 -2.60 -25.60 15.68
CA LEU A 109 -3.80 -25.25 16.44
C LEU A 109 -5.05 -25.05 15.57
N ARG A 110 -4.99 -25.46 14.28
CA ARG A 110 -6.07 -25.37 13.29
C ARG A 110 -6.58 -23.93 13.07
N ARG A 111 -5.72 -22.93 13.25
CA ARG A 111 -6.03 -21.54 12.91
C ARG A 111 -5.57 -21.26 11.47
N PRO A 112 -6.47 -20.90 10.54
CA PRO A 112 -6.07 -20.48 9.20
C PRO A 112 -5.06 -19.33 9.26
N VAL A 113 -4.02 -19.43 8.42
CA VAL A 113 -3.00 -18.40 8.27
C VAL A 113 -3.08 -17.83 6.87
N GLY A 114 -3.56 -16.61 6.75
CA GLY A 114 -3.56 -15.85 5.49
C GLY A 114 -2.31 -15.01 5.39
N VAL A 115 -1.50 -15.20 4.36
CA VAL A 115 -0.26 -14.45 4.17
C VAL A 115 -0.39 -13.51 2.99
N TYR A 116 -0.19 -12.22 3.24
CA TYR A 116 -0.08 -11.19 2.22
C TYR A 116 1.38 -11.06 1.77
N PHE A 117 1.64 -11.43 0.51
CA PHE A 117 2.93 -11.28 -0.16
C PHE A 117 2.98 -9.89 -0.80
N ARG A 118 3.82 -9.04 -0.25
CA ARG A 118 3.88 -7.62 -0.58
C ARG A 118 4.66 -7.32 -1.84
N ASP A 119 5.88 -7.86 -1.92
CA ASP A 119 6.92 -7.47 -2.85
C ASP A 119 7.72 -8.67 -3.34
N ALA A 120 8.40 -8.48 -4.47
CA ALA A 120 9.28 -9.48 -5.08
C ALA A 120 10.56 -8.86 -5.65
N TYR A 121 11.13 -7.81 -5.03
CA TYR A 121 12.37 -7.15 -5.49
C TYR A 121 13.51 -8.13 -5.79
N GLN A 122 13.56 -9.21 -5.02
CA GLN A 122 14.59 -10.24 -5.14
C GLN A 122 14.53 -11.01 -6.45
N LEU A 123 13.42 -10.97 -7.19
CA LEU A 123 13.28 -11.54 -8.52
C LEU A 123 13.88 -10.64 -9.61
N PHE A 124 13.97 -9.33 -9.35
CA PHE A 124 14.36 -8.30 -10.33
C PHE A 124 15.74 -7.73 -10.06
N ARG A 125 16.74 -8.62 -9.89
CA ARG A 125 18.11 -8.22 -9.52
C ARG A 125 18.79 -7.27 -10.50
N SER A 126 18.48 -7.35 -11.78
CA SER A 126 19.01 -6.47 -12.81
C SER A 126 18.66 -5.01 -12.63
N LEU A 127 17.52 -4.72 -11.99
CA LEU A 127 17.06 -3.36 -11.69
C LEU A 127 17.81 -2.70 -10.52
N TYR A 128 18.56 -3.50 -9.74
CA TYR A 128 19.27 -3.04 -8.54
C TYR A 128 20.72 -3.52 -8.54
N PRO A 129 21.58 -3.06 -9.49
CA PRO A 129 22.90 -3.65 -9.72
C PRO A 129 23.90 -3.41 -8.58
N ARG A 130 23.78 -2.30 -7.84
CA ARG A 130 24.73 -1.95 -6.76
C ARG A 130 24.26 -2.51 -5.43
N ARG A 131 24.60 -3.78 -5.16
CA ARG A 131 24.21 -4.45 -3.91
C ARG A 131 25.34 -4.49 -2.89
N ARG A 132 25.03 -4.04 -1.67
CA ARG A 132 25.89 -4.26 -0.52
C ARG A 132 25.83 -5.74 -0.08
N ARG A 133 26.88 -6.28 0.53
CA ARG A 133 26.92 -7.67 1.04
C ARG A 133 25.70 -8.05 1.87
N ARG A 134 25.18 -7.12 2.68
CA ARG A 134 23.94 -7.29 3.48
C ARG A 134 22.70 -7.55 2.62
N GLN A 135 22.60 -6.95 1.45
CA GLN A 135 21.47 -7.16 0.54
C GLN A 135 21.53 -8.55 -0.08
N ILE A 136 22.72 -9.01 -0.44
CA ILE A 136 22.93 -10.38 -1.00
C ILE A 136 22.49 -11.43 0.02
N LEU A 137 22.90 -11.27 1.29
CA LEU A 137 22.47 -12.16 2.37
C LEU A 137 20.96 -12.10 2.60
N SER A 138 20.37 -10.91 2.61
CA SER A 138 18.93 -10.73 2.74
C SER A 138 18.16 -11.43 1.61
N ASP A 139 18.65 -11.33 0.37
CA ASP A 139 18.03 -12.00 -0.76
C ASP A 139 18.13 -13.53 -0.69
N LEU A 140 19.27 -14.03 -0.22
CA LEU A 140 19.44 -15.47 0.00
C LEU A 140 18.48 -15.97 1.05
N LEU A 141 18.42 -15.29 2.19
CA LEU A 141 17.48 -15.63 3.27
C LEU A 141 16.03 -15.54 2.81
N TRP A 142 15.67 -14.54 2.01
CA TRP A 142 14.33 -14.43 1.44
C TRP A 142 14.01 -15.64 0.55
N ARG A 143 14.94 -16.05 -0.33
CA ARG A 143 14.77 -17.23 -1.19
C ARG A 143 14.60 -18.53 -0.41
N LEU A 144 15.28 -18.66 0.73
CA LEU A 144 15.17 -19.82 1.60
C LEU A 144 13.87 -19.81 2.42
N THR A 145 13.41 -18.64 2.85
CA THR A 145 12.23 -18.51 3.71
C THR A 145 10.92 -18.38 2.95
N LEU A 146 10.95 -17.92 1.69
CA LEU A 146 9.75 -17.78 0.86
C LEU A 146 8.97 -19.10 0.67
N PRO A 147 9.60 -20.24 0.33
CA PRO A 147 8.90 -21.53 0.23
C PRO A 147 8.25 -21.94 1.57
N LEU A 148 8.94 -21.71 2.68
CA LEU A 148 8.41 -22.02 4.01
C LEU A 148 7.20 -21.14 4.37
N LEU A 149 7.28 -19.85 4.03
CA LEU A 149 6.16 -18.93 4.23
C LEU A 149 4.96 -19.30 3.36
N LYS A 150 5.21 -19.75 2.11
CA LYS A 150 4.14 -20.28 1.23
C LYS A 150 3.53 -21.56 1.78
N ALA A 151 4.32 -22.46 2.36
CA ALA A 151 3.87 -23.74 2.92
C ALA A 151 3.01 -23.54 4.17
N VAL A 152 3.35 -22.59 5.04
CA VAL A 152 2.59 -22.29 6.25
C VAL A 152 1.29 -21.53 5.94
N ALA A 153 1.20 -20.84 4.81
CA ALA A 153 0.01 -20.11 4.40
C ALA A 153 -1.12 -21.06 3.98
N SER A 154 -2.27 -21.00 4.65
CA SER A 154 -3.48 -21.67 4.22
C SER A 154 -4.27 -20.88 3.20
N ARG A 155 -4.10 -19.58 3.19
CA ARG A 155 -4.64 -18.64 2.20
C ARG A 155 -3.55 -17.64 1.83
N ARG A 156 -3.53 -17.22 0.59
CA ARG A 156 -2.50 -16.34 0.05
C ARG A 156 -3.13 -15.09 -0.52
N PHE A 157 -2.50 -13.97 -0.27
CA PHE A 157 -2.87 -12.67 -0.82
C PHE A 157 -1.63 -12.06 -1.49
N ALA A 158 -1.83 -11.32 -2.56
CA ALA A 158 -0.75 -10.58 -3.22
C ALA A 158 -1.21 -9.16 -3.55
N ALA A 159 -0.27 -8.23 -3.72
CA ALA A 159 -0.60 -6.84 -4.02
C ALA A 159 -1.34 -6.70 -5.36
N SER A 160 -1.06 -7.60 -6.32
CA SER A 160 -1.70 -7.64 -7.64
C SER A 160 -1.73 -9.06 -8.19
N VAL A 161 -2.50 -9.26 -9.26
CA VAL A 161 -2.51 -10.52 -10.02
C VAL A 161 -1.15 -10.77 -10.65
N GLY A 162 -0.50 -9.72 -11.18
CA GLY A 162 0.84 -9.81 -11.75
C GLY A 162 1.87 -10.30 -10.73
N LEU A 163 1.84 -9.76 -9.52
CA LEU A 163 2.72 -10.20 -8.43
C LEU A 163 2.44 -11.65 -8.00
N ALA A 164 1.17 -12.05 -7.93
CA ALA A 164 0.80 -13.43 -7.63
C ALA A 164 1.41 -14.41 -8.65
N ARG A 165 1.32 -14.10 -9.94
CA ARG A 165 1.93 -14.88 -11.02
C ARG A 165 3.45 -14.93 -10.90
N ALA A 166 4.11 -13.79 -10.71
CA ALA A 166 5.57 -13.69 -10.56
C ALA A 166 6.08 -14.52 -9.37
N LEU A 167 5.33 -14.56 -8.29
CA LEU A 167 5.61 -15.36 -7.11
C LEU A 167 5.12 -16.82 -7.22
N ARG A 168 4.48 -17.22 -8.32
CA ARG A 168 3.87 -18.56 -8.50
C ARG A 168 2.90 -18.91 -7.38
N LEU A 169 1.90 -18.06 -7.20
CA LEU A 169 0.81 -18.19 -6.23
C LEU A 169 -0.54 -18.24 -6.98
N PRO A 170 -0.90 -19.38 -7.62
CA PRO A 170 -2.05 -19.44 -8.52
C PRO A 170 -3.40 -19.21 -7.82
N ASP A 171 -3.47 -19.49 -6.52
CA ASP A 171 -4.64 -19.37 -5.66
C ASP A 171 -4.64 -18.08 -4.81
N ALA A 172 -3.75 -17.16 -5.08
CA ALA A 172 -3.67 -15.92 -4.32
C ALA A 172 -4.76 -14.93 -4.71
N VAL A 173 -5.42 -14.38 -3.70
CA VAL A 173 -6.36 -13.27 -3.89
C VAL A 173 -5.58 -11.98 -4.07
N ALA A 174 -5.85 -11.25 -5.16
CA ALA A 174 -5.29 -9.91 -5.36
C ALA A 174 -5.89 -8.94 -4.33
N LEU A 175 -5.04 -8.30 -3.56
CA LEU A 175 -5.42 -7.43 -2.46
C LEU A 175 -4.58 -6.14 -2.49
N GLY A 176 -4.83 -5.30 -3.49
CA GLY A 176 -4.19 -3.98 -3.63
C GLY A 176 -4.46 -3.06 -2.43
N PRO A 177 -3.88 -1.87 -2.38
CA PRO A 177 -4.24 -0.87 -1.38
C PRO A 177 -5.72 -0.49 -1.50
N GLY A 178 -6.32 -0.10 -0.39
CA GLY A 178 -7.68 0.44 -0.36
C GLY A 178 -7.68 1.96 -0.35
N SER A 179 -8.76 2.56 -0.84
CA SER A 179 -9.05 3.98 -0.70
C SER A 179 -9.59 4.31 0.70
N ASP A 180 -9.55 5.59 1.03
CA ASP A 180 -10.08 6.13 2.28
C ASP A 180 -11.14 7.20 1.97
N PRO A 181 -12.43 6.85 1.91
CA PRO A 181 -13.50 7.78 1.61
C PRO A 181 -13.73 8.83 2.71
N THR A 182 -13.13 8.67 3.89
CA THR A 182 -13.23 9.64 4.98
C THR A 182 -12.33 10.86 4.78
N LEU A 183 -11.36 10.78 3.87
CA LEU A 183 -10.54 11.92 3.50
C LEU A 183 -11.39 12.99 2.78
N PRO A 184 -11.03 14.28 2.96
CA PRO A 184 -11.78 15.36 2.32
C PRO A 184 -11.69 15.26 0.79
N ASP A 185 -12.78 15.58 0.10
CA ASP A 185 -12.77 15.84 -1.33
C ASP A 185 -12.20 17.23 -1.58
N LEU A 186 -11.00 17.29 -2.16
CA LEU A 186 -10.31 18.55 -2.41
C LEU A 186 -10.58 19.08 -3.83
N GLY A 187 -11.03 18.22 -4.72
CA GLY A 187 -11.12 18.55 -6.13
C GLY A 187 -9.78 18.97 -6.77
N PRO A 188 -9.77 19.46 -8.00
CA PRO A 188 -8.59 20.07 -8.60
C PRO A 188 -8.38 21.46 -8.02
N GLY A 189 -7.12 21.80 -7.69
CA GLY A 189 -6.78 23.17 -7.31
C GLY A 189 -6.94 24.15 -8.48
N THR A 190 -7.09 25.43 -8.15
CA THR A 190 -7.23 26.49 -9.17
C THR A 190 -5.88 26.93 -9.76
N GLN A 191 -4.80 26.71 -9.04
CA GLN A 191 -3.44 27.05 -9.49
C GLN A 191 -2.85 25.93 -10.36
N PRO A 192 -1.97 26.23 -11.33
CA PRO A 192 -1.27 25.25 -12.14
C PRO A 192 -0.15 24.57 -11.33
N LEU A 193 -0.52 23.98 -10.19
CA LEU A 193 0.39 23.30 -9.28
C LEU A 193 0.34 21.80 -9.51
N VAL A 194 1.49 21.22 -9.82
CA VAL A 194 1.73 19.77 -9.89
C VAL A 194 2.29 19.32 -8.54
N ALA A 195 1.71 18.29 -7.94
CA ALA A 195 2.18 17.76 -6.67
C ALA A 195 2.67 16.32 -6.79
N TYR A 196 3.80 16.03 -6.19
CA TYR A 196 4.39 14.71 -6.05
C TYR A 196 4.56 14.34 -4.58
N VAL A 197 4.11 13.15 -4.20
CA VAL A 197 4.32 12.59 -2.86
C VAL A 197 5.18 11.34 -2.96
N GLY A 198 6.35 11.32 -2.33
CA GLY A 198 7.18 10.11 -2.36
C GLY A 198 8.63 10.32 -2.02
N GLY A 199 9.42 9.28 -2.30
CA GLY A 199 10.88 9.31 -2.17
C GLY A 199 11.53 10.20 -3.22
N ASN A 200 12.81 10.43 -3.02
CA ASN A 200 13.61 11.36 -3.83
C ASN A 200 14.74 10.65 -4.58
N GLU A 201 14.56 9.34 -4.84
CA GLU A 201 15.54 8.53 -5.52
C GLU A 201 15.18 8.33 -7.01
N TRP A 202 16.15 7.88 -7.79
CA TRP A 202 15.94 7.54 -9.21
C TRP A 202 14.78 6.52 -9.40
N ALA A 203 14.68 5.52 -8.53
CA ALA A 203 13.61 4.51 -8.58
C ALA A 203 12.21 5.10 -8.37
N ASP A 204 12.11 6.31 -7.83
CA ASP A 204 10.87 7.06 -7.64
C ASP A 204 10.53 7.97 -8.82
N GLY A 205 11.47 8.17 -9.79
CA GLY A 205 11.28 8.93 -11.01
C GLY A 205 11.45 10.45 -10.86
N LEU A 206 12.18 10.92 -9.85
CA LEU A 206 12.37 12.36 -9.64
C LEU A 206 13.03 13.04 -10.84
N ASP A 207 14.07 12.43 -11.43
CA ASP A 207 14.77 13.00 -12.60
C ASP A 207 13.84 13.10 -13.81
N LEU A 208 13.00 12.07 -14.02
CA LEU A 208 11.97 12.08 -15.06
C LEU A 208 10.95 13.21 -14.85
N LEU A 209 10.53 13.41 -13.60
CA LEU A 209 9.59 14.46 -13.23
C LEU A 209 10.18 15.85 -13.46
N LEU A 210 11.43 16.07 -13.03
CA LEU A 210 12.10 17.36 -13.23
C LEU A 210 12.27 17.67 -14.72
N GLY A 211 12.64 16.67 -15.53
CA GLY A 211 12.70 16.81 -17.00
C GLY A 211 11.33 17.14 -17.62
N ALA A 212 10.27 16.49 -17.16
CA ALA A 212 8.91 16.79 -17.63
C ALA A 212 8.48 18.21 -17.22
N MET A 213 8.76 18.61 -15.99
CA MET A 213 8.41 19.94 -15.50
C MET A 213 9.15 21.07 -16.20
N ALA A 214 10.36 20.84 -16.69
CA ALA A 214 11.06 21.80 -17.54
C ALA A 214 10.26 22.09 -18.83
N ILE A 215 9.78 21.04 -19.51
CA ILE A 215 8.94 21.17 -20.71
C ILE A 215 7.58 21.83 -20.37
N VAL A 216 6.97 21.45 -19.23
CA VAL A 216 5.72 22.06 -18.77
C VAL A 216 5.90 23.56 -18.54
N HIS A 217 6.97 23.97 -17.85
CA HIS A 217 7.24 25.37 -17.50
C HIS A 217 7.51 26.24 -18.74
N GLU A 218 8.15 25.69 -19.78
CA GLU A 218 8.31 26.39 -21.06
C GLU A 218 6.96 26.73 -21.73
N LYS A 219 5.95 25.85 -21.60
CA LYS A 219 4.62 26.02 -22.22
C LYS A 219 3.59 26.68 -21.28
N CYS A 220 3.83 26.60 -19.99
CA CYS A 220 3.00 27.17 -18.94
C CYS A 220 3.91 27.76 -17.84
N PRO A 221 4.38 29.01 -18.02
CA PRO A 221 5.36 29.64 -17.09
C PRO A 221 4.88 29.78 -15.65
N ASP A 222 3.58 29.79 -15.42
CA ASP A 222 2.98 29.82 -14.08
C ASP A 222 2.96 28.46 -13.38
N ALA A 223 3.26 27.37 -14.11
CA ALA A 223 3.25 26.03 -13.55
C ALA A 223 4.34 25.86 -12.47
N ARG A 224 3.95 25.30 -11.34
CA ARG A 224 4.80 25.04 -10.18
C ARG A 224 4.81 23.54 -9.86
N LEU A 225 5.90 23.11 -9.19
CA LEU A 225 6.05 21.73 -8.70
C LEU A 225 6.23 21.72 -7.18
N LEU A 226 5.41 20.97 -6.49
CA LEU A 226 5.52 20.71 -5.05
C LEU A 226 5.96 19.25 -4.82
N LEU A 227 7.17 19.08 -4.24
CA LEU A 227 7.71 17.79 -3.84
C LEU A 227 7.46 17.56 -2.35
N ILE A 228 6.64 16.57 -2.01
CA ILE A 228 6.29 16.24 -0.62
C ILE A 228 6.93 14.89 -0.27
N GLY A 229 7.83 14.89 0.70
CA GLY A 229 8.52 13.65 1.06
C GLY A 229 9.62 13.82 2.09
N PRO A 230 10.56 12.88 2.17
CA PRO A 230 11.76 13.02 3.00
C PRO A 230 12.57 14.26 2.61
N ALA A 231 13.33 14.79 3.57
CA ALA A 231 14.21 15.91 3.29
C ALA A 231 15.13 15.62 2.11
N LEU A 232 15.14 16.51 1.14
CA LEU A 232 16.17 16.51 0.11
C LEU A 232 17.53 16.87 0.76
N ALA A 233 18.59 16.19 0.33
CA ALA A 233 19.94 16.62 0.66
C ALA A 233 20.14 18.08 0.21
N ALA A 234 20.90 18.88 0.97
CA ALA A 234 21.08 20.31 0.71
C ALA A 234 21.44 20.61 -0.75
N ALA A 235 22.42 19.90 -1.31
CA ALA A 235 22.84 20.06 -2.70
C ALA A 235 21.71 19.79 -3.72
N LYS A 236 20.84 18.79 -3.47
CA LYS A 236 19.69 18.51 -4.35
C LYS A 236 18.62 19.59 -4.22
N ARG A 237 18.41 20.12 -3.02
CA ARG A 237 17.45 21.20 -2.78
C ARG A 237 17.89 22.51 -3.44
N GLU A 238 19.17 22.84 -3.36
CA GLU A 238 19.75 24.00 -4.01
C GLU A 238 19.74 23.92 -5.54
N ALA A 239 19.77 22.69 -6.07
CA ALA A 239 19.70 22.44 -7.51
C ALA A 239 18.26 22.38 -8.06
N LEU A 240 17.23 22.56 -7.23
CA LEU A 240 15.86 22.62 -7.73
C LEU A 240 15.65 23.86 -8.60
N PRO A 241 14.91 23.74 -9.72
CA PRO A 241 14.50 24.90 -10.51
C PRO A 241 13.65 25.88 -9.68
N VAL A 242 13.62 27.13 -10.06
CA VAL A 242 12.87 28.21 -9.37
C VAL A 242 11.36 27.95 -9.25
N TYR A 243 10.81 27.11 -10.13
CA TYR A 243 9.40 26.71 -10.12
C TYR A 243 9.13 25.46 -9.26
N ALA A 244 10.15 24.88 -8.63
CA ALA A 244 10.01 23.67 -7.80
C ALA A 244 10.37 23.95 -6.35
N GLU A 245 9.54 23.47 -5.45
CA GLU A 245 9.78 23.54 -4.02
C GLU A 245 9.64 22.17 -3.37
N SER A 246 10.27 21.97 -2.21
CA SER A 246 10.17 20.72 -1.47
C SER A 246 9.78 20.97 -0.02
N CYS A 247 8.89 20.13 0.50
CA CYS A 247 8.48 20.15 1.90
C CYS A 247 8.43 18.75 2.50
N GLN A 248 8.53 18.69 3.83
CA GLN A 248 8.36 17.45 4.56
C GLN A 248 6.98 17.43 5.18
N SER A 249 6.28 16.31 5.01
CA SER A 249 5.01 16.08 5.70
C SER A 249 4.80 14.61 5.97
N GLY A 250 4.13 14.32 7.07
CA GLY A 250 3.49 13.03 7.31
C GLY A 250 2.12 12.95 6.63
N ARG A 251 1.51 11.78 6.66
CA ARG A 251 0.18 11.55 6.04
C ARG A 251 -0.90 12.52 6.52
N GLY A 252 -0.87 12.90 7.80
CA GLY A 252 -1.88 13.80 8.39
C GLY A 252 -1.88 15.23 7.82
N GLY A 253 -0.75 15.71 7.27
CA GLY A 253 -0.65 17.02 6.64
C GLY A 253 -0.84 17.00 5.12
N LEU A 254 -1.01 15.82 4.53
CA LEU A 254 -1.02 15.66 3.07
C LEU A 254 -2.21 16.37 2.42
N ALA A 255 -3.40 16.30 3.01
CA ALA A 255 -4.59 16.95 2.47
C ALA A 255 -4.42 18.48 2.36
N GLU A 256 -3.82 19.10 3.35
CA GLU A 256 -3.57 20.56 3.33
C GLU A 256 -2.59 20.95 2.23
N LEU A 257 -1.47 20.21 2.10
CA LEU A 257 -0.47 20.47 1.08
C LEU A 257 -1.00 20.24 -0.35
N LEU A 258 -1.86 19.24 -0.53
CA LEU A 258 -2.44 18.92 -1.83
C LEU A 258 -3.65 19.80 -2.19
N ARG A 259 -4.18 20.61 -1.28
CA ARG A 259 -5.38 21.43 -1.52
C ARG A 259 -5.27 22.26 -2.80
N GLN A 260 -4.15 22.94 -3.00
CA GLN A 260 -3.95 23.82 -4.15
C GLN A 260 -3.49 23.08 -5.42
N ALA A 261 -3.06 21.83 -5.31
CA ALA A 261 -2.59 21.09 -6.47
C ALA A 261 -3.71 20.81 -7.46
N ARG A 262 -3.53 21.17 -8.73
CA ARG A 262 -4.45 20.85 -9.82
C ARG A 262 -4.33 19.39 -10.21
N VAL A 263 -3.13 18.82 -10.17
CA VAL A 263 -2.85 17.45 -10.56
C VAL A 263 -1.77 16.85 -9.66
N CYS A 264 -1.93 15.57 -9.34
CA CYS A 264 -0.90 14.78 -8.67
C CYS A 264 -0.17 13.89 -9.69
N VAL A 265 1.12 13.59 -9.43
CA VAL A 265 1.94 12.86 -10.40
C VAL A 265 2.61 11.64 -9.79
N ILE A 266 2.71 10.54 -10.59
CA ILE A 266 3.44 9.31 -10.25
C ILE A 266 4.42 9.02 -11.39
N PRO A 267 5.64 9.58 -11.36
CA PRO A 267 6.60 9.54 -12.47
C PRO A 267 7.50 8.30 -12.43
N ARG A 268 7.03 7.19 -11.87
CA ARG A 268 7.85 6.01 -11.64
C ARG A 268 8.27 5.35 -12.94
N PRO A 269 9.57 5.05 -13.19
CA PRO A 269 10.00 4.34 -14.39
C PRO A 269 9.27 3.02 -14.58
N ILE A 270 8.88 2.70 -15.82
CA ILE A 270 8.23 1.45 -16.19
C ILE A 270 9.28 0.35 -16.18
N THR A 271 9.07 -0.65 -15.37
CA THR A 271 9.97 -1.80 -15.21
C THR A 271 9.13 -3.05 -14.97
N ALA A 272 9.68 -4.22 -15.23
CA ALA A 272 9.02 -5.48 -14.90
C ALA A 272 8.58 -5.59 -13.43
N TYR A 273 9.17 -4.81 -12.52
CA TYR A 273 8.74 -4.74 -11.13
C TYR A 273 7.62 -3.71 -10.91
N SER A 274 7.71 -2.51 -11.52
CA SER A 274 6.66 -1.49 -11.37
C SER A 274 5.31 -1.94 -11.93
N ASP A 275 5.32 -2.78 -12.97
CA ASP A 275 4.13 -3.41 -13.54
C ASP A 275 3.38 -4.34 -12.58
N LEU A 276 4.06 -4.81 -11.53
CA LEU A 276 3.45 -5.68 -10.51
C LEU A 276 2.95 -4.93 -9.28
N ALA A 277 3.23 -3.65 -9.18
CA ALA A 277 3.01 -2.88 -7.97
C ALA A 277 1.89 -1.86 -8.13
N VAL A 278 0.96 -1.84 -7.18
CA VAL A 278 -0.01 -0.75 -7.04
C VAL A 278 0.53 0.28 -6.04
N PRO A 279 0.85 1.50 -6.46
CA PRO A 279 1.34 2.53 -5.54
C PRO A 279 0.25 2.95 -4.53
N VAL A 280 0.55 2.92 -3.23
CA VAL A 280 -0.39 3.40 -2.20
C VAL A 280 -0.77 4.86 -2.42
N LYS A 281 0.18 5.70 -2.87
CA LYS A 281 -0.06 7.11 -3.19
C LYS A 281 -1.14 7.33 -4.26
N LEU A 282 -1.31 6.38 -5.19
CA LEU A 282 -2.38 6.46 -6.19
C LEU A 282 -3.75 6.50 -5.52
N VAL A 283 -4.04 5.54 -4.65
CA VAL A 283 -5.33 5.51 -3.96
C VAL A 283 -5.48 6.65 -2.95
N ASP A 284 -4.40 7.15 -2.37
CA ASP A 284 -4.43 8.36 -1.53
C ASP A 284 -4.82 9.60 -2.35
N TYR A 285 -4.27 9.77 -3.56
CA TYR A 285 -4.65 10.87 -4.47
C TYR A 285 -6.12 10.77 -4.89
N LEU A 286 -6.56 9.57 -5.29
CA LEU A 286 -7.95 9.34 -5.67
C LEU A 286 -8.90 9.59 -4.49
N SER A 287 -8.51 9.21 -3.27
CA SER A 287 -9.29 9.45 -2.05
C SER A 287 -9.47 10.95 -1.75
N LEU A 288 -8.50 11.77 -2.15
CA LEU A 288 -8.55 13.23 -2.02
C LEU A 288 -9.22 13.92 -3.22
N GLY A 289 -9.77 13.17 -4.17
CA GLY A 289 -10.40 13.73 -5.36
C GLY A 289 -9.40 14.42 -6.29
N LYS A 290 -8.15 13.95 -6.36
CA LYS A 290 -7.11 14.56 -7.19
C LYS A 290 -6.98 13.85 -8.54
N PRO A 291 -6.99 14.62 -9.67
CA PRO A 291 -6.55 14.08 -10.96
C PRO A 291 -5.12 13.58 -10.88
N VAL A 292 -4.81 12.49 -11.59
CA VAL A 292 -3.49 11.87 -11.56
C VAL A 292 -2.89 11.75 -12.96
N VAL A 293 -1.63 12.13 -13.10
CA VAL A 293 -0.81 11.75 -14.26
C VAL A 293 0.22 10.74 -13.76
N ALA A 294 0.32 9.60 -14.43
CA ALA A 294 1.27 8.56 -14.05
C ALA A 294 1.92 7.93 -15.26
N THR A 295 3.12 7.41 -15.10
CA THR A 295 3.70 6.51 -16.10
C THR A 295 2.86 5.22 -16.18
N ALA A 296 2.70 4.67 -17.39
CA ALA A 296 1.80 3.56 -17.72
C ALA A 296 2.34 2.19 -17.24
N ALA A 297 2.72 2.09 -15.95
CA ALA A 297 2.94 0.79 -15.33
C ALA A 297 1.61 0.03 -15.23
N ALA A 298 1.57 -1.25 -15.59
CA ALA A 298 0.36 -2.00 -15.89
C ALA A 298 -0.76 -1.89 -14.82
N GLU A 299 -0.45 -2.07 -13.54
CA GLU A 299 -1.47 -1.97 -12.47
C GLU A 299 -1.94 -0.53 -12.23
N THR A 300 -1.06 0.47 -12.45
CA THR A 300 -1.41 1.90 -12.34
C THR A 300 -2.29 2.33 -13.50
N GLU A 301 -1.92 1.96 -14.72
CA GLU A 301 -2.68 2.23 -15.94
C GLU A 301 -4.09 1.61 -15.89
N ALA A 302 -4.19 0.36 -15.44
CA ALA A 302 -5.48 -0.32 -15.28
C ALA A 302 -6.43 0.44 -14.35
N ILE A 303 -5.93 0.95 -13.20
CA ILE A 303 -6.73 1.73 -12.26
C ILE A 303 -7.13 3.08 -12.86
N LEU A 304 -6.20 3.79 -13.50
CA LEU A 304 -6.50 5.10 -14.11
C LEU A 304 -7.50 4.98 -15.27
N THR A 305 -7.37 3.94 -16.10
CA THR A 305 -8.31 3.66 -17.20
C THR A 305 -9.70 3.30 -16.65
N ALA A 306 -9.76 2.40 -15.68
CA ALA A 306 -11.04 1.96 -15.10
C ALA A 306 -11.76 3.08 -14.35
N SER A 307 -11.02 3.95 -13.67
CA SER A 307 -11.58 5.07 -12.90
C SER A 307 -11.87 6.31 -13.75
N GLY A 308 -11.18 6.50 -14.89
CA GLY A 308 -11.21 7.77 -15.64
C GLY A 308 -10.67 8.97 -14.83
N ALA A 309 -9.85 8.70 -13.80
CA ALA A 309 -9.39 9.71 -12.84
C ALA A 309 -8.04 10.33 -13.21
N GLY A 310 -7.48 9.98 -14.37
CA GLY A 310 -6.17 10.49 -14.74
C GLY A 310 -5.69 9.97 -16.10
N ILE A 311 -4.43 10.27 -16.39
CA ILE A 311 -3.78 9.95 -17.67
C ILE A 311 -2.57 9.05 -17.38
N ALA A 312 -2.52 7.90 -18.05
CA ALA A 312 -1.33 7.05 -18.10
C ALA A 312 -0.47 7.47 -19.31
N THR A 313 0.83 7.64 -19.09
CA THR A 313 1.76 8.16 -20.10
C THR A 313 2.97 7.26 -20.28
N PRO A 314 3.69 7.31 -21.43
CA PRO A 314 5.03 6.75 -21.51
C PRO A 314 5.95 7.31 -20.41
N ASP A 315 6.95 6.54 -20.00
CA ASP A 315 7.96 6.95 -19.01
C ASP A 315 9.07 7.80 -19.64
N THR A 316 8.65 8.82 -20.37
CA THR A 316 9.52 9.84 -20.95
C THR A 316 9.13 11.23 -20.45
N ALA A 317 10.10 12.13 -20.39
CA ALA A 317 9.83 13.52 -19.96
C ALA A 317 8.76 14.17 -20.84
N ALA A 318 8.82 13.96 -22.15
CA ALA A 318 7.84 14.50 -23.09
C ALA A 318 6.42 13.93 -22.87
N GLY A 319 6.29 12.60 -22.71
CA GLY A 319 4.98 11.97 -22.47
C GLY A 319 4.37 12.42 -21.15
N LEU A 320 5.17 12.46 -20.07
CA LEU A 320 4.71 12.94 -18.78
C LEU A 320 4.31 14.42 -18.83
N ALA A 321 5.08 15.26 -19.54
CA ALA A 321 4.76 16.68 -19.75
C ALA A 321 3.46 16.88 -20.52
N GLU A 322 3.23 16.10 -21.57
CA GLU A 322 1.98 16.14 -22.35
C GLU A 322 0.76 15.84 -21.47
N GLY A 323 0.81 14.76 -20.69
CA GLY A 323 -0.26 14.41 -19.76
C GLY A 323 -0.53 15.50 -18.72
N LEU A 324 0.54 16.11 -18.18
CA LEU A 324 0.43 17.21 -17.22
C LEU A 324 -0.19 18.45 -17.85
N LEU A 325 0.26 18.86 -19.05
CA LEU A 325 -0.26 20.02 -19.77
C LEU A 325 -1.74 19.86 -20.10
N HIS A 326 -2.19 18.67 -20.51
CA HIS A 326 -3.60 18.39 -20.76
C HIS A 326 -4.49 18.76 -19.56
N ILE A 327 -4.09 18.36 -18.34
CA ILE A 327 -4.86 18.65 -17.12
C ILE A 327 -4.69 20.11 -16.66
N LEU A 328 -3.48 20.66 -16.82
CA LEU A 328 -3.20 22.04 -16.40
C LEU A 328 -3.94 23.09 -17.27
N GLN A 329 -4.15 22.79 -18.55
CA GLN A 329 -4.74 23.72 -19.52
C GLN A 329 -6.26 23.52 -19.73
N ASP A 330 -6.80 22.37 -19.35
CA ASP A 330 -8.23 22.05 -19.45
C ASP A 330 -8.84 21.90 -18.05
N GLU A 331 -9.50 22.95 -17.58
CA GLU A 331 -10.12 22.96 -16.24
C GLU A 331 -11.34 22.03 -16.15
N ASP A 332 -12.09 21.88 -17.25
CA ASP A 332 -13.24 20.96 -17.29
C ASP A 332 -12.76 19.50 -17.22
N LEU A 333 -11.68 19.18 -17.92
CA LEU A 333 -11.06 17.87 -17.81
C LEU A 333 -10.57 17.61 -16.39
N ALA A 334 -9.88 18.57 -15.76
CA ALA A 334 -9.42 18.46 -14.39
C ALA A 334 -10.60 18.21 -13.42
N ARG A 335 -11.71 18.95 -13.56
CA ARG A 335 -12.91 18.74 -12.74
C ARG A 335 -13.55 17.37 -12.95
N ARG A 336 -13.68 16.92 -14.20
CA ARG A 336 -14.22 15.58 -14.51
C ARG A 336 -13.36 14.48 -13.90
N MET A 337 -12.04 14.55 -14.06
CA MET A 337 -11.11 13.56 -13.49
C MET A 337 -11.13 13.56 -11.98
N ALA A 338 -11.25 14.72 -11.34
CA ALA A 338 -11.37 14.82 -9.89
C ALA A 338 -12.66 14.18 -9.37
N ALA A 339 -13.79 14.42 -10.02
CA ALA A 339 -15.05 13.77 -9.70
C ALA A 339 -14.97 12.24 -9.86
N ASN A 340 -14.35 11.77 -10.92
CA ASN A 340 -14.10 10.35 -11.18
C ASN A 340 -13.17 9.74 -10.11
N ALA A 341 -12.11 10.45 -9.70
CA ALA A 341 -11.23 10.04 -8.63
C ALA A 341 -11.99 9.82 -7.32
N ARG A 342 -12.86 10.77 -6.98
CA ARG A 342 -13.69 10.69 -5.79
C ARG A 342 -14.72 9.57 -5.88
N ALA A 343 -15.39 9.43 -7.00
CA ALA A 343 -16.35 8.35 -7.23
C ALA A 343 -15.69 6.97 -7.09
N TYR A 344 -14.50 6.77 -7.68
CA TYR A 344 -13.72 5.54 -7.50
C TYR A 344 -13.37 5.29 -6.03
N ALA A 345 -12.86 6.31 -5.35
CA ALA A 345 -12.44 6.17 -3.95
C ALA A 345 -13.60 5.86 -2.99
N CYS A 346 -14.80 6.32 -3.30
CA CYS A 346 -16.01 6.05 -2.55
C CYS A 346 -16.72 4.76 -2.97
N SER A 347 -16.27 4.08 -4.03
CA SER A 347 -16.90 2.83 -4.44
C SER A 347 -16.73 1.75 -3.36
N PRO A 348 -17.78 0.94 -3.11
CA PRO A 348 -17.75 -0.05 -2.02
C PRO A 348 -16.59 -1.04 -2.12
N GLU A 349 -16.09 -1.30 -3.33
CA GLU A 349 -15.05 -2.29 -3.62
C GLU A 349 -13.63 -1.70 -3.48
N ALA A 350 -13.45 -0.39 -3.58
CA ALA A 350 -12.13 0.24 -3.57
C ALA A 350 -11.55 0.43 -2.17
N THR A 351 -12.38 0.45 -1.13
CA THR A 351 -12.02 0.90 0.22
C THR A 351 -11.17 -0.10 1.02
N TRP A 352 -10.48 0.40 2.05
CA TRP A 352 -9.81 -0.47 3.03
C TRP A 352 -10.79 -1.41 3.73
N ASP A 353 -12.03 -0.96 3.98
CA ASP A 353 -13.06 -1.80 4.58
C ASP A 353 -13.45 -2.96 3.65
N ALA A 354 -13.46 -2.74 2.32
CA ALA A 354 -13.64 -3.81 1.36
C ALA A 354 -12.47 -4.81 1.38
N ARG A 355 -11.23 -4.31 1.49
CA ARG A 355 -10.06 -5.19 1.63
C ARG A 355 -10.14 -6.04 2.90
N ALA A 356 -10.61 -5.46 4.00
CA ALA A 356 -10.84 -6.18 5.25
C ALA A 356 -11.93 -7.27 5.08
N ARG A 357 -13.07 -6.96 4.44
CA ARG A 357 -14.11 -7.96 4.12
C ARG A 357 -13.55 -9.11 3.29
N THR A 358 -12.75 -8.82 2.27
CA THR A 358 -12.10 -9.85 1.44
C THR A 358 -11.20 -10.75 2.28
N VAL A 359 -10.43 -10.20 3.22
CA VAL A 359 -9.59 -10.99 4.13
C VAL A 359 -10.44 -11.87 5.02
N LEU A 360 -11.51 -11.33 5.63
CA LEU A 360 -12.40 -12.08 6.51
C LEU A 360 -13.09 -13.22 5.79
N ALA A 361 -13.68 -12.97 4.61
CA ALA A 361 -14.32 -13.98 3.77
C ALA A 361 -13.33 -15.10 3.37
N THR A 362 -12.14 -14.72 2.88
CA THR A 362 -11.11 -15.69 2.48
C THR A 362 -10.63 -16.57 3.64
N LEU A 363 -10.64 -16.04 4.88
CA LEU A 363 -10.25 -16.77 6.10
C LEU A 363 -11.43 -17.50 6.78
N GLY A 364 -12.66 -17.35 6.27
CA GLY A 364 -13.87 -17.94 6.83
C GLY A 364 -14.27 -17.32 8.16
N LEU A 365 -14.18 -16.00 8.27
CA LEU A 365 -14.55 -15.21 9.45
C LEU A 365 -15.71 -14.24 9.19
N ASP A 366 -16.35 -14.29 8.04
CA ASP A 366 -17.44 -13.41 7.61
C ASP A 366 -18.84 -13.83 8.10
N GLY A 367 -18.90 -14.83 8.97
CA GLY A 367 -20.18 -15.37 9.48
C GLY A 367 -20.95 -16.22 8.46
N SER A 368 -20.57 -16.21 7.20
CA SER A 368 -21.10 -17.12 6.19
C SER A 368 -20.39 -18.46 6.33
N GLY A 369 -21.02 -19.46 6.88
CA GLY A 369 -20.50 -20.82 6.96
C GLY A 369 -20.33 -21.49 5.59
N ALA A 370 -19.99 -20.74 4.56
CA ALA A 370 -19.79 -21.21 3.20
C ALA A 370 -18.44 -21.93 3.07
N GLY A 371 -18.50 -23.16 2.67
CA GLY A 371 -17.37 -24.00 2.26
C GLY A 371 -16.56 -23.36 1.10
N PRO A 372 -15.46 -23.97 0.69
CA PRO A 372 -14.56 -23.42 -0.32
C PRO A 372 -15.34 -23.17 -1.62
N MET A 373 -15.22 -21.94 -2.14
CA MET A 373 -15.67 -21.65 -3.49
C MET A 373 -14.94 -22.59 -4.48
N PRO A 374 -15.66 -23.22 -5.43
CA PRO A 374 -15.02 -24.02 -6.45
C PRO A 374 -14.07 -23.17 -7.29
N ALA A 375 -12.96 -23.76 -7.68
CA ALA A 375 -12.03 -23.17 -8.63
C ALA A 375 -12.81 -22.79 -9.90
N ALA A 376 -12.68 -21.56 -10.36
CA ALA A 376 -13.18 -21.15 -11.66
C ALA A 376 -12.38 -21.90 -12.73
N ASP A 377 -13.02 -22.89 -13.36
CA ASP A 377 -12.55 -23.51 -14.59
C ASP A 377 -12.61 -22.47 -15.72
N GLY A 378 -11.46 -22.23 -16.38
CA GLY A 378 -11.35 -21.35 -17.53
C GLY A 378 -9.92 -20.97 -17.81
#